data_763f73e8f97f3fb9012b58677ce9560a
#
_entry.id   763f73e8f97f3fb9012b58677ce9560a
#
_cell.length_a   1.000
_cell.length_b   1.000
_cell.length_c   1.000
_cell.angle_alpha   90.00
_cell.angle_beta   90.00
_cell.angle_gamma   90.00
#
_symmetry.space_group_name_H-M   'P 1'
#
loop_
_entity.id
_entity.type
_entity.pdbx_description
1 polymer ?
#
loop_
_entity_poly.entity_id
_entity_poly.type
_entity_poly.pdbx_seq_one_letter_code
_entity_poly.pdbx_strand_id
1 'polypeptide(L)'
;MVPKLWNETIKAHRHAVCEAILDTTWALVTEYGPTSVTMSQIAEETGIGRATLYKYFSSVEAILVAWHECQVTRHLEHLTEVRDQAGDAGERLEAVLEAYALIAYEHHGTELAALLHRGEHVARAQHKLSALIRDLLTEAVETGDVRNDVAPDELARYCLHALAAASSLPSRAAARRLVTVILAGLHSRAATSPAPAAATTTTTPGRPRRS
;
A
#
# COMPACT_ATOMS: atom_id res chain seq x y z
N MET A 1 29.49 34.76 4.26
CA MET A 1 29.30 33.43 3.65
C MET A 1 29.21 32.42 4.77
N VAL A 2 28.02 31.90 5.13
CA VAL A 2 27.86 30.94 6.24
C VAL A 2 28.36 29.58 5.76
N PRO A 3 29.21 28.87 6.54
CA PRO A 3 29.78 27.60 6.11
C PRO A 3 28.67 26.56 5.83
N LYS A 4 28.85 25.74 4.80
CA LYS A 4 27.90 24.69 4.36
C LYS A 4 27.52 23.73 5.51
N LEU A 5 28.49 23.37 6.35
CA LEU A 5 28.32 22.55 7.57
C LEU A 5 27.32 23.15 8.60
N TRP A 6 27.34 24.46 8.77
CA TRP A 6 26.42 25.13 9.72
C TRP A 6 24.96 25.02 9.24
N ASN A 7 24.72 25.16 7.94
CA ASN A 7 23.37 25.04 7.36
C ASN A 7 22.85 23.59 7.44
N GLU A 8 23.73 22.61 7.30
CA GLU A 8 23.38 21.19 7.44
C GLU A 8 22.99 20.86 8.88
N THR A 9 23.77 21.36 9.87
CA THR A 9 23.46 21.17 11.31
C THR A 9 22.13 21.82 11.71
N ILE A 10 21.85 23.04 11.21
CA ILE A 10 20.55 23.71 11.48
C ILE A 10 19.39 22.94 10.85
N LYS A 11 19.54 22.45 9.63
CA LYS A 11 18.52 21.63 8.97
C LYS A 11 18.26 20.32 9.72
N ALA A 12 19.32 19.61 10.10
CA ALA A 12 19.21 18.38 10.87
C ALA A 12 18.53 18.60 12.22
N HIS A 13 18.91 19.65 12.95
CA HIS A 13 18.25 20.00 14.21
C HIS A 13 16.78 20.35 14.03
N ARG A 14 16.47 21.16 12.99
CA ARG A 14 15.08 21.51 12.68
C ARG A 14 14.24 20.29 12.32
N HIS A 15 14.81 19.34 11.61
CA HIS A 15 14.16 18.07 11.26
C HIS A 15 13.90 17.24 12.52
N ALA A 16 14.88 17.06 13.39
CA ALA A 16 14.73 16.33 14.64
C ALA A 16 13.66 16.93 15.56
N VAL A 17 13.59 18.25 15.66
CA VAL A 17 12.54 18.94 16.43
C VAL A 17 11.17 18.70 15.81
N CYS A 18 11.06 18.76 14.48
CA CYS A 18 9.82 18.47 13.76
C CYS A 18 9.34 17.04 14.03
N GLU A 19 10.22 16.04 13.90
CA GLU A 19 9.90 14.64 14.18
C GLU A 19 9.44 14.44 15.62
N ALA A 20 10.14 15.02 16.60
CA ALA A 20 9.74 14.95 18.01
C ALA A 20 8.32 15.53 18.24
N ILE A 21 7.97 16.64 17.58
CA ILE A 21 6.62 17.21 17.66
C ILE A 21 5.59 16.24 17.09
N LEU A 22 5.86 15.66 15.90
CA LEU A 22 4.96 14.73 15.23
C LEU A 22 4.70 13.49 16.09
N ASP A 23 5.76 12.85 16.59
CA ASP A 23 5.68 11.61 17.36
C ASP A 23 4.99 11.82 18.71
N THR A 24 5.34 12.91 19.42
CA THR A 24 4.67 13.28 20.67
C THR A 24 3.19 13.56 20.48
N THR A 25 2.83 14.28 19.41
CA THR A 25 1.42 14.57 19.11
C THR A 25 0.66 13.29 18.83
N TRP A 26 1.25 12.37 18.06
CA TRP A 26 0.62 11.08 17.78
C TRP A 26 0.42 10.24 19.05
N ALA A 27 1.42 10.18 19.93
CA ALA A 27 1.33 9.49 21.22
C ALA A 27 0.18 10.04 22.07
N LEU A 28 0.10 11.36 22.22
CA LEU A 28 -0.96 12.03 22.98
C LEU A 28 -2.35 11.77 22.37
N VAL A 29 -2.47 11.84 21.04
CA VAL A 29 -3.75 11.58 20.36
C VAL A 29 -4.18 10.13 20.49
N THR A 30 -3.25 9.20 20.49
CA THR A 30 -3.53 7.77 20.69
C THR A 30 -4.02 7.49 22.12
N GLU A 31 -3.47 8.20 23.11
CA GLU A 31 -3.81 8.02 24.53
C GLU A 31 -5.10 8.75 24.91
N TYR A 32 -5.28 10.01 24.50
CA TYR A 32 -6.36 10.89 24.98
C TYR A 32 -7.45 11.16 23.94
N GLY A 33 -7.24 10.73 22.70
CA GLY A 33 -8.13 11.02 21.56
C GLY A 33 -7.84 12.38 20.89
N PRO A 34 -8.20 12.52 19.59
CA PRO A 34 -7.81 13.68 18.76
C PRO A 34 -8.41 15.01 19.22
N THR A 35 -9.57 14.99 19.88
CA THR A 35 -10.26 16.22 20.32
C THR A 35 -9.78 16.73 21.68
N SER A 36 -9.03 15.92 22.43
CA SER A 36 -8.58 16.24 23.79
C SER A 36 -7.20 16.85 23.85
N VAL A 37 -6.39 16.70 22.77
CA VAL A 37 -5.00 17.15 22.73
C VAL A 37 -4.93 18.64 22.36
N THR A 38 -4.08 19.38 23.08
CA THR A 38 -3.88 20.82 22.89
C THR A 38 -2.43 21.15 22.52
N MET A 39 -2.23 22.28 21.82
CA MET A 39 -0.88 22.81 21.53
C MET A 39 -0.04 23.05 22.79
N SER A 40 -0.67 23.31 23.93
CA SER A 40 0.02 23.50 25.20
C SER A 40 0.60 22.21 25.76
N GLN A 41 -0.18 21.13 25.73
CA GLN A 41 0.27 19.78 26.14
C GLN A 41 1.41 19.29 25.24
N ILE A 42 1.27 19.50 23.91
CA ILE A 42 2.35 19.11 22.97
C ILE A 42 3.65 19.88 23.27
N ALA A 43 3.55 21.20 23.52
CA ALA A 43 4.73 22.01 23.84
C ALA A 43 5.39 21.56 25.16
N GLU A 44 4.60 21.25 26.19
CA GLU A 44 5.06 20.74 27.48
C GLU A 44 5.74 19.38 27.34
N GLU A 45 5.10 18.44 26.68
CA GLU A 45 5.61 17.06 26.51
C GLU A 45 6.86 17.00 25.62
N THR A 46 6.93 17.83 24.57
CA THR A 46 8.12 17.94 23.72
C THR A 46 9.25 18.76 24.36
N GLY A 47 8.99 19.46 25.46
CA GLY A 47 9.98 20.33 26.12
C GLY A 47 10.33 21.59 25.32
N ILE A 48 9.51 21.99 24.33
CA ILE A 48 9.74 23.20 23.55
C ILE A 48 8.81 24.34 23.98
N GLY A 49 9.25 25.60 23.81
CA GLY A 49 8.39 26.75 24.08
C GLY A 49 7.20 26.82 23.12
N ARG A 50 6.00 27.19 23.62
CA ARG A 50 4.77 27.36 22.79
C ARG A 50 5.01 28.23 21.57
N ALA A 51 5.72 29.36 21.73
CA ALA A 51 6.05 30.27 20.62
C ALA A 51 6.92 29.57 19.53
N THR A 52 7.75 28.62 19.95
CA THR A 52 8.56 27.80 19.04
C THR A 52 7.67 26.79 18.31
N LEU A 53 6.77 26.09 19.01
CA LEU A 53 5.83 25.15 18.41
C LEU A 53 4.98 25.82 17.32
N TYR A 54 4.45 27.03 17.60
CA TYR A 54 3.64 27.79 16.62
C TYR A 54 4.44 28.25 15.38
N LYS A 55 5.79 28.27 15.43
CA LYS A 55 6.61 28.49 14.23
C LYS A 55 6.68 27.28 13.32
N TYR A 56 6.45 26.08 13.85
CA TYR A 56 6.41 24.83 13.06
C TYR A 56 5.01 24.51 12.58
N PHE A 57 4.00 24.62 13.44
CA PHE A 57 2.64 24.20 13.15
C PHE A 57 1.62 25.18 13.73
N SER A 58 0.59 25.46 12.96
CA SER A 58 -0.47 26.42 13.36
C SER A 58 -1.52 25.82 14.29
N SER A 59 -1.71 24.49 14.25
CA SER A 59 -2.72 23.77 15.02
C SER A 59 -2.37 22.30 15.19
N VAL A 60 -3.10 21.60 16.07
CA VAL A 60 -2.97 20.14 16.25
C VAL A 60 -3.30 19.40 14.96
N GLU A 61 -4.33 19.82 14.23
CA GLU A 61 -4.70 19.23 12.95
C GLU A 61 -3.57 19.33 11.94
N ALA A 62 -2.86 20.48 11.88
CA ALA A 62 -1.71 20.66 10.98
C ALA A 62 -0.56 19.71 11.33
N ILE A 63 -0.34 19.43 12.63
CA ILE A 63 0.65 18.44 13.07
C ILE A 63 0.22 17.04 12.64
N LEU A 64 -1.05 16.68 12.81
CA LEU A 64 -1.56 15.36 12.46
C LEU A 64 -1.52 15.11 10.95
N VAL A 65 -1.84 16.12 10.13
CA VAL A 65 -1.68 16.04 8.67
C VAL A 65 -0.22 15.81 8.30
N ALA A 66 0.72 16.56 8.87
CA ALA A 66 2.14 16.41 8.60
C ALA A 66 2.66 15.03 9.08
N TRP A 67 2.22 14.54 10.23
CA TRP A 67 2.54 13.19 10.71
C TRP A 67 2.05 12.13 9.71
N HIS A 68 0.82 12.24 9.25
CA HIS A 68 0.25 11.31 8.26
C HIS A 68 1.04 11.35 6.94
N GLU A 69 1.42 12.54 6.45
CA GLU A 69 2.28 12.68 5.27
C GLU A 69 3.61 11.95 5.42
N CYS A 70 4.25 12.07 6.59
CA CYS A 70 5.48 11.35 6.91
C CYS A 70 5.25 9.82 6.91
N GLN A 71 4.17 9.33 7.53
CA GLN A 71 3.86 7.90 7.53
C GLN A 71 3.63 7.35 6.13
N VAL A 72 2.84 8.04 5.33
CA VAL A 72 2.58 7.65 3.94
C VAL A 72 3.87 7.60 3.12
N THR A 73 4.77 8.56 3.32
CA THR A 73 6.08 8.57 2.64
C THR A 73 6.94 7.39 3.07
N ARG A 74 7.05 7.11 4.37
CA ARG A 74 7.78 5.94 4.91
C ARG A 74 7.23 4.61 4.37
N HIS A 75 5.90 4.49 4.24
CA HIS A 75 5.29 3.28 3.67
C HIS A 75 5.68 3.09 2.21
N LEU A 76 5.65 4.14 1.40
CA LEU A 76 6.06 4.05 -0.01
C LEU A 76 7.56 3.72 -0.16
N GLU A 77 8.41 4.30 0.69
CA GLU A 77 9.84 3.98 0.75
C GLU A 77 10.04 2.52 1.12
N HIS A 78 9.38 2.03 2.17
CA HIS A 78 9.42 0.63 2.58
C HIS A 78 8.97 -0.33 1.48
N LEU A 79 7.87 -0.04 0.77
CA LEU A 79 7.43 -0.87 -0.36
C LEU A 79 8.45 -0.88 -1.50
N THR A 80 9.13 0.23 -1.74
CA THR A 80 10.21 0.31 -2.73
C THR A 80 11.42 -0.54 -2.31
N GLU A 81 11.82 -0.47 -1.04
CA GLU A 81 12.89 -1.29 -0.48
C GLU A 81 12.57 -2.79 -0.57
N VAL A 82 11.35 -3.18 -0.21
CA VAL A 82 10.86 -4.57 -0.31
C VAL A 82 10.95 -5.06 -1.76
N ARG A 83 10.50 -4.26 -2.73
CA ARG A 83 10.64 -4.56 -4.15
C ARG A 83 12.11 -4.80 -4.54
N ASP A 84 13.00 -3.90 -4.12
CA ASP A 84 14.42 -3.91 -4.54
C ASP A 84 15.22 -5.07 -3.89
N GLN A 85 14.72 -5.62 -2.78
CA GLN A 85 15.32 -6.75 -2.06
C GLN A 85 14.81 -8.12 -2.55
N ALA A 86 13.67 -8.18 -3.22
CA ALA A 86 13.11 -9.40 -3.75
C ALA A 86 13.80 -9.83 -5.06
N GLY A 87 13.65 -11.08 -5.44
CA GLY A 87 14.34 -11.71 -6.56
C GLY A 87 13.72 -11.38 -7.93
N ASP A 88 12.94 -12.33 -8.46
CA ASP A 88 12.31 -12.19 -9.79
C ASP A 88 11.03 -11.32 -9.76
N ALA A 89 10.39 -11.16 -10.92
CA ALA A 89 9.21 -10.32 -11.07
C ALA A 89 8.03 -10.81 -10.23
N GLY A 90 7.81 -12.12 -10.17
CA GLY A 90 6.76 -12.72 -9.37
C GLY A 90 6.99 -12.54 -7.87
N GLU A 91 8.22 -12.78 -7.40
CA GLU A 91 8.63 -12.57 -6.02
C GLU A 91 8.51 -11.11 -5.59
N ARG A 92 8.89 -10.15 -6.45
CA ARG A 92 8.73 -8.71 -6.19
C ARG A 92 7.28 -8.32 -6.03
N LEU A 93 6.41 -8.80 -6.92
CA LEU A 93 4.98 -8.54 -6.85
C LEU A 93 4.39 -9.10 -5.55
N GLU A 94 4.66 -10.37 -5.22
CA GLU A 94 4.18 -11.02 -4.00
C GLU A 94 4.64 -10.25 -2.75
N ALA A 95 5.94 -9.95 -2.65
CA ALA A 95 6.53 -9.25 -1.50
C ALA A 95 5.90 -7.86 -1.29
N VAL A 96 5.70 -7.08 -2.35
CA VAL A 96 5.08 -5.76 -2.26
C VAL A 96 3.60 -5.84 -1.90
N LEU A 97 2.84 -6.79 -2.45
CA LEU A 97 1.44 -6.99 -2.09
C LEU A 97 1.29 -7.44 -0.64
N GLU A 98 2.19 -8.32 -0.14
CA GLU A 98 2.19 -8.75 1.26
C GLU A 98 2.53 -7.58 2.20
N ALA A 99 3.58 -6.83 1.92
CA ALA A 99 3.96 -5.66 2.70
C ALA A 99 2.81 -4.63 2.76
N TYR A 100 2.17 -4.36 1.64
CA TYR A 100 1.03 -3.43 1.60
C TYR A 100 -0.20 -3.97 2.34
N ALA A 101 -0.50 -5.27 2.25
CA ALA A 101 -1.57 -5.90 3.02
C ALA A 101 -1.35 -5.75 4.54
N LEU A 102 -0.11 -5.90 5.01
CA LEU A 102 0.25 -5.74 6.41
C LEU A 102 0.13 -4.27 6.86
N ILE A 103 0.58 -3.32 6.03
CA ILE A 103 0.40 -1.89 6.28
C ILE A 103 -1.10 -1.57 6.38
N ALA A 104 -1.94 -2.04 5.46
CA ALA A 104 -3.37 -1.83 5.47
C ALA A 104 -4.03 -2.45 6.72
N TYR A 105 -3.58 -3.63 7.14
CA TYR A 105 -4.04 -4.30 8.35
C TYR A 105 -3.71 -3.48 9.61
N GLU A 106 -2.52 -2.91 9.72
CA GLU A 106 -2.06 -2.15 10.89
C GLU A 106 -2.77 -0.79 11.03
N HIS A 107 -3.23 -0.24 9.92
CA HIS A 107 -3.90 1.08 9.89
C HIS A 107 -5.43 1.00 9.95
N HIS A 108 -5.99 -0.12 10.46
CA HIS A 108 -7.44 -0.26 10.56
C HIS A 108 -8.04 0.66 11.62
N GLY A 109 -9.07 1.42 11.22
CA GLY A 109 -10.13 1.85 12.13
C GLY A 109 -9.86 3.03 13.04
N THR A 110 -8.95 3.95 12.74
CA THR A 110 -8.93 5.22 13.46
C THR A 110 -9.90 6.21 12.79
N GLU A 111 -10.84 6.78 13.55
CA GLU A 111 -11.69 7.90 13.10
C GLU A 111 -10.84 9.05 12.52
N LEU A 112 -9.62 9.18 13.04
CA LEU A 112 -8.61 10.11 12.57
C LEU A 112 -8.19 9.84 11.13
N ALA A 113 -8.11 8.58 10.71
CA ALA A 113 -7.78 8.22 9.32
C ALA A 113 -8.78 8.84 8.34
N ALA A 114 -10.08 8.82 8.68
CA ALA A 114 -11.12 9.40 7.82
C ALA A 114 -10.99 10.92 7.64
N LEU A 115 -10.48 11.64 8.64
CA LEU A 115 -10.21 13.07 8.58
C LEU A 115 -8.94 13.37 7.76
N LEU A 116 -7.92 12.53 7.90
CA LEU A 116 -6.62 12.72 7.25
C LEU A 116 -6.60 12.24 5.79
N HIS A 117 -7.49 11.32 5.39
CA HIS A 117 -7.54 10.73 4.03
C HIS A 117 -8.08 11.66 2.93
N ARG A 118 -8.39 12.93 3.21
CA ARG A 118 -8.94 13.89 2.25
C ARG A 118 -7.91 14.85 1.65
N GLY A 119 -6.62 14.72 1.98
CA GLY A 119 -5.57 15.63 1.53
C GLY A 119 -5.01 15.29 0.15
N GLU A 120 -4.49 16.29 -0.57
CA GLU A 120 -3.78 16.09 -1.85
C GLU A 120 -2.59 15.14 -1.73
N HIS A 121 -1.95 15.08 -0.55
CA HIS A 121 -0.85 14.16 -0.29
C HIS A 121 -1.28 12.70 -0.38
N VAL A 122 -2.50 12.37 0.09
CA VAL A 122 -3.06 11.01 -0.02
C VAL A 122 -3.32 10.64 -1.47
N ALA A 123 -3.89 11.56 -2.25
CA ALA A 123 -4.12 11.34 -3.67
C ALA A 123 -2.81 11.09 -4.42
N ARG A 124 -1.76 11.88 -4.13
CA ARG A 124 -0.41 11.67 -4.69
C ARG A 124 0.19 10.33 -4.29
N ALA A 125 0.02 9.93 -3.04
CA ALA A 125 0.51 8.65 -2.54
C ALA A 125 -0.22 7.47 -3.19
N GLN A 126 -1.54 7.53 -3.30
CA GLN A 126 -2.34 6.52 -4.01
C GLN A 126 -1.91 6.39 -5.47
N HIS A 127 -1.60 7.51 -6.13
CA HIS A 127 -1.10 7.50 -7.50
C HIS A 127 0.26 6.81 -7.62
N LYS A 128 1.20 7.11 -6.70
CA LYS A 128 2.52 6.46 -6.66
C LYS A 128 2.40 4.96 -6.37
N LEU A 129 1.56 4.57 -5.42
CA LEU A 129 1.31 3.17 -5.09
C LEU A 129 0.68 2.41 -6.27
N SER A 130 -0.31 3.02 -6.92
CA SER A 130 -0.93 2.44 -8.12
C SER A 130 0.08 2.26 -9.25
N ALA A 131 0.97 3.24 -9.46
CA ALA A 131 2.04 3.14 -10.44
C ALA A 131 3.03 2.02 -10.10
N LEU A 132 3.46 1.91 -8.84
CA LEU A 132 4.36 0.86 -8.38
C LEU A 132 3.78 -0.54 -8.65
N ILE A 133 2.53 -0.77 -8.26
CA ILE A 133 1.86 -2.08 -8.46
C ILE A 133 1.66 -2.36 -9.94
N ARG A 134 1.25 -1.37 -10.74
CA ARG A 134 1.10 -1.52 -12.19
C ARG A 134 2.43 -1.91 -12.86
N ASP A 135 3.53 -1.26 -12.49
CA ASP A 135 4.85 -1.50 -13.08
C ASP A 135 5.33 -2.93 -12.74
N LEU A 136 5.11 -3.40 -11.50
CA LEU A 136 5.37 -4.78 -11.10
C LEU A 136 4.51 -5.80 -11.85
N LEU A 137 3.22 -5.50 -12.04
CA LEU A 137 2.32 -6.35 -12.81
C LEU A 137 2.74 -6.41 -14.28
N THR A 138 3.19 -5.30 -14.86
CA THR A 138 3.69 -5.26 -16.24
C THR A 138 4.90 -6.17 -16.39
N GLU A 139 5.87 -6.07 -15.48
CA GLU A 139 7.05 -6.93 -15.45
C GLU A 139 6.66 -8.42 -15.31
N ALA A 140 5.74 -8.75 -14.40
CA ALA A 140 5.28 -10.12 -14.18
C ALA A 140 4.43 -10.69 -15.34
N VAL A 141 3.76 -9.85 -16.11
CA VAL A 141 3.10 -10.25 -17.37
C VAL A 141 4.14 -10.59 -18.44
N GLU A 142 5.21 -9.80 -18.56
CA GLU A 142 6.29 -10.04 -19.52
C GLU A 142 7.05 -11.35 -19.24
N THR A 143 7.22 -11.72 -17.96
CA THR A 143 7.84 -13.00 -17.55
C THR A 143 6.88 -14.18 -17.61
N GLY A 144 5.58 -13.94 -17.76
CA GLY A 144 4.55 -14.98 -17.86
C GLY A 144 3.99 -15.47 -16.51
N ASP A 145 4.38 -14.84 -15.40
CA ASP A 145 3.91 -15.18 -14.05
C ASP A 145 2.47 -14.69 -13.82
N VAL A 146 2.09 -13.60 -14.48
CA VAL A 146 0.77 -12.99 -14.40
C VAL A 146 0.04 -13.11 -15.73
N ARG A 147 -1.29 -13.24 -15.67
CA ARG A 147 -2.20 -13.29 -16.80
C ARG A 147 -2.09 -12.05 -17.68
N ASN A 148 -2.21 -12.21 -18.99
CA ASN A 148 -2.09 -11.14 -19.98
C ASN A 148 -3.42 -10.78 -20.70
N ASP A 149 -4.53 -11.39 -20.28
CA ASP A 149 -5.88 -11.15 -20.84
C ASP A 149 -6.60 -9.96 -20.16
N VAL A 150 -5.98 -9.36 -19.13
CA VAL A 150 -6.46 -8.17 -18.43
C VAL A 150 -5.34 -7.14 -18.39
N ALA A 151 -5.64 -5.87 -18.62
CA ALA A 151 -4.64 -4.82 -18.62
C ALA A 151 -4.00 -4.62 -17.23
N PRO A 152 -2.67 -4.36 -17.12
CA PRO A 152 -1.99 -4.15 -15.85
C PRO A 152 -2.62 -3.05 -14.97
N ASP A 153 -3.16 -1.98 -15.56
CA ASP A 153 -3.87 -0.92 -14.83
C ASP A 153 -5.18 -1.42 -14.18
N GLU A 154 -5.88 -2.34 -14.80
CA GLU A 154 -7.10 -2.95 -14.24
C GLU A 154 -6.74 -3.92 -13.12
N LEU A 155 -5.69 -4.73 -13.32
CA LEU A 155 -5.17 -5.62 -12.30
C LEU A 155 -4.64 -4.85 -11.08
N ALA A 156 -3.95 -3.72 -11.28
CA ALA A 156 -3.49 -2.86 -10.19
C ALA A 156 -4.66 -2.32 -9.36
N ARG A 157 -5.73 -1.86 -9.99
CA ARG A 157 -6.95 -1.44 -9.28
C ARG A 157 -7.58 -2.58 -8.52
N TYR A 158 -7.68 -3.76 -9.14
CA TYR A 158 -8.18 -4.96 -8.46
C TYR A 158 -7.37 -5.26 -7.20
N CYS A 159 -6.04 -5.31 -7.29
CA CYS A 159 -5.15 -5.57 -6.16
C CYS A 159 -5.36 -4.55 -5.05
N LEU A 160 -5.38 -3.25 -5.36
CA LEU A 160 -5.55 -2.19 -4.37
C LEU A 160 -6.89 -2.27 -3.65
N HIS A 161 -7.98 -2.50 -4.38
CA HIS A 161 -9.30 -2.64 -3.77
C HIS A 161 -9.44 -3.92 -2.95
N ALA A 162 -8.90 -5.04 -3.43
CA ALA A 162 -8.91 -6.28 -2.67
C ALA A 162 -8.08 -6.18 -1.39
N LEU A 163 -6.88 -5.56 -1.46
CA LEU A 163 -5.99 -5.36 -0.32
C LEU A 163 -6.55 -4.37 0.71
N ALA A 164 -7.42 -3.44 0.32
CA ALA A 164 -8.11 -2.56 1.26
C ALA A 164 -8.94 -3.36 2.29
N ALA A 165 -9.43 -4.56 1.94
CA ALA A 165 -10.13 -5.45 2.85
C ALA A 165 -9.24 -5.95 4.02
N ALA A 166 -7.91 -5.89 3.88
CA ALA A 166 -6.99 -6.30 4.95
C ALA A 166 -7.20 -5.52 6.25
N SER A 167 -7.63 -4.26 6.16
CA SER A 167 -7.93 -3.42 7.33
C SER A 167 -9.07 -3.96 8.22
N SER A 168 -9.94 -4.82 7.72
CA SER A 168 -11.06 -5.42 8.46
C SER A 168 -10.80 -6.88 8.89
N LEU A 169 -9.62 -7.43 8.58
CA LEU A 169 -9.31 -8.83 8.88
C LEU A 169 -8.87 -9.01 10.34
N PRO A 170 -9.11 -10.20 10.93
CA PRO A 170 -8.87 -10.44 12.34
C PRO A 170 -7.40 -10.65 12.73
N SER A 171 -6.50 -10.83 11.77
CA SER A 171 -5.08 -11.11 12.05
C SER A 171 -4.16 -10.87 10.85
N ARG A 172 -2.87 -10.67 11.12
CA ARG A 172 -1.82 -10.63 10.08
C ARG A 172 -1.82 -11.89 9.21
N ALA A 173 -2.06 -13.06 9.79
CA ALA A 173 -2.18 -14.32 9.05
C ALA A 173 -3.37 -14.31 8.08
N ALA A 174 -4.47 -13.66 8.44
CA ALA A 174 -5.62 -13.48 7.53
C ALA A 174 -5.28 -12.52 6.38
N ALA A 175 -4.55 -11.43 6.65
CA ALA A 175 -4.07 -10.52 5.61
C ALA A 175 -3.15 -11.23 4.61
N ARG A 176 -2.22 -12.09 5.07
CA ARG A 176 -1.37 -12.92 4.19
C ARG A 176 -2.19 -13.88 3.33
N ARG A 177 -3.20 -14.55 3.90
CA ARG A 177 -4.09 -15.42 3.10
C ARG A 177 -4.86 -14.64 2.03
N LEU A 178 -5.25 -13.40 2.31
CA LEU A 178 -5.86 -12.53 1.30
C LEU A 178 -4.91 -12.32 0.12
N VAL A 179 -3.62 -12.06 0.37
CA VAL A 179 -2.60 -11.94 -0.68
C VAL A 179 -2.51 -13.21 -1.51
N THR A 180 -2.48 -14.39 -0.86
CA THR A 180 -2.48 -15.69 -1.57
C THR A 180 -3.69 -15.82 -2.51
N VAL A 181 -4.87 -15.38 -2.08
CA VAL A 181 -6.09 -15.39 -2.93
C VAL A 181 -5.98 -14.42 -4.10
N ILE A 182 -5.42 -13.24 -3.88
CA ILE A 182 -5.20 -12.25 -4.93
C ILE A 182 -4.21 -12.80 -5.96
N LEU A 183 -3.07 -13.33 -5.53
CA LEU A 183 -2.06 -13.94 -6.41
C LEU A 183 -2.62 -15.09 -7.22
N ALA A 184 -3.42 -15.97 -6.61
CA ALA A 184 -4.09 -17.06 -7.33
C ALA A 184 -5.02 -16.54 -8.45
N GLY A 185 -5.63 -15.36 -8.27
CA GLY A 185 -6.44 -14.69 -9.31
C GLY A 185 -5.61 -14.04 -10.41
N LEU A 186 -4.35 -13.67 -10.10
CA LEU A 186 -3.43 -13.03 -11.04
C LEU A 186 -2.68 -14.04 -11.91
N HIS A 187 -2.44 -15.27 -11.42
CA HIS A 187 -1.70 -16.26 -12.18
C HIS A 187 -2.35 -16.56 -13.52
N SER A 188 -1.52 -16.75 -14.53
CA SER A 188 -1.95 -17.18 -15.84
C SER A 188 -2.70 -18.52 -15.69
N ARG A 189 -3.96 -18.58 -16.12
CA ARG A 189 -4.62 -19.86 -16.33
C ARG A 189 -3.84 -20.57 -17.43
N ALA A 190 -3.05 -21.56 -17.08
CA ALA A 190 -2.55 -22.49 -18.08
C ALA A 190 -3.76 -22.88 -18.94
N ALA A 191 -3.72 -22.57 -20.24
CA ALA A 191 -4.79 -22.86 -21.15
C ALA A 191 -5.10 -24.36 -21.04
N THR A 192 -6.17 -24.68 -20.33
CA THR A 192 -6.77 -26.00 -20.43
C THR A 192 -7.34 -26.06 -21.84
N SER A 193 -6.48 -26.47 -22.80
CA SER A 193 -6.89 -26.74 -24.17
C SER A 193 -8.07 -27.72 -24.08
N PRO A 194 -9.26 -27.38 -24.57
CA PRO A 194 -10.32 -28.37 -24.63
C PRO A 194 -9.80 -29.51 -25.50
N ALA A 195 -9.74 -30.72 -24.93
CA ALA A 195 -9.41 -31.93 -25.66
C ALA A 195 -10.26 -31.94 -26.93
N PRO A 196 -9.68 -32.22 -28.14
CA PRO A 196 -10.44 -32.29 -29.35
C PRO A 196 -11.53 -33.35 -29.15
N ALA A 197 -12.79 -32.93 -29.30
CA ALA A 197 -13.94 -33.81 -29.25
C ALA A 197 -13.69 -34.97 -30.24
N ALA A 198 -13.60 -36.19 -29.73
CA ALA A 198 -13.47 -37.38 -30.54
C ALA A 198 -14.63 -37.42 -31.53
N ALA A 199 -14.30 -37.30 -32.81
CA ALA A 199 -15.27 -37.46 -33.91
C ALA A 199 -15.82 -38.90 -33.81
N THR A 200 -17.03 -39.03 -33.33
CA THR A 200 -17.82 -40.26 -33.40
C THR A 200 -18.16 -40.52 -34.86
N THR A 201 -17.36 -41.37 -35.51
CA THR A 201 -17.67 -41.93 -36.81
C THR A 201 -18.89 -42.80 -36.65
N THR A 202 -20.03 -42.30 -37.02
CA THR A 202 -21.28 -43.06 -37.15
C THR A 202 -21.16 -43.94 -38.38
N THR A 203 -20.86 -45.25 -38.18
CA THR A 203 -20.92 -46.26 -39.21
C THR A 203 -22.39 -46.59 -39.45
N THR A 204 -22.92 -46.21 -40.59
CA THR A 204 -24.24 -46.57 -41.08
C THR A 204 -24.24 -48.08 -41.45
N PRO A 205 -25.11 -48.94 -40.88
CA PRO A 205 -25.20 -50.31 -41.28
C PRO A 205 -25.93 -50.42 -42.64
N GLY A 206 -25.24 -51.05 -43.56
CA GLY A 206 -25.75 -51.36 -44.91
C GLY A 206 -27.03 -52.22 -44.88
N ARG A 207 -27.99 -51.83 -45.70
CA ARG A 207 -29.26 -52.51 -45.94
C ARG A 207 -29.04 -53.78 -46.79
N PRO A 208 -29.53 -54.97 -46.41
CA PRO A 208 -29.45 -56.15 -47.26
C PRO A 208 -30.44 -56.06 -48.43
N ARG A 209 -29.95 -56.34 -49.63
CA ARG A 209 -30.81 -56.54 -50.86
C ARG A 209 -31.45 -57.93 -50.77
N ARG A 210 -32.78 -57.98 -50.93
CA ARG A 210 -33.52 -59.23 -51.21
C ARG A 210 -33.53 -59.44 -52.75
N SER A 211 -33.21 -60.65 -53.14
CA SER A 211 -33.53 -61.31 -54.39
C SER A 211 -34.96 -61.79 -54.38
#